data_cda6864912261e7c17fca7dd85027328
#
_entry.id   cda6864912261e7c17fca7dd85027328
#
_cell.length_a   1.000
_cell.length_b   1.000
_cell.length_c   1.000
_cell.angle_alpha   90.00
_cell.angle_beta   90.00
_cell.angle_gamma   90.00
#
_symmetry.space_group_name_H-M   'P 1'
#
loop_
_entity.id
_entity.type
_entity.pdbx_description
1 polymer ?
#
loop_
_entity_poly.entity_id
_entity_poly.type
_entity_poly.pdbx_seq_one_letter_code
_entity_poly.pdbx_strand_id
1 'polypeptide(L)'
;MKKMRVFLPIIVALVGVFFFTQCKKDHSCKMRLTCYYSSNGMDADSVVPFALISFDTVKYNSGLAVDTNIARVQDFPTNGLGVFEYTLNYPAQLIVNAVKIDSVDGLAKKYTGTAQVQVNEGETTEKTILMVETN
;
A
#
# COMPACT_ATOMS: atom_id res chain seq x y z
N MET A 1 18.10 -36.32 46.47
CA MET A 1 17.42 -35.03 46.45
C MET A 1 18.29 -33.81 46.08
N LYS A 2 19.57 -33.95 45.78
CA LYS A 2 20.44 -32.83 45.37
C LYS A 2 20.37 -32.48 43.86
N LYS A 3 19.87 -33.35 43.01
CA LYS A 3 19.84 -33.14 41.54
C LYS A 3 18.65 -32.27 41.04
N MET A 4 17.61 -32.07 41.84
CA MET A 4 16.41 -31.33 41.43
C MET A 4 16.57 -29.79 41.57
N ARG A 5 17.59 -29.31 42.33
CA ARG A 5 17.80 -27.88 42.56
C ARG A 5 18.50 -27.15 41.40
N VAL A 6 19.15 -27.91 40.50
CA VAL A 6 19.86 -27.30 39.36
C VAL A 6 18.97 -27.16 38.12
N PHE A 7 17.92 -27.99 37.99
CA PHE A 7 17.01 -27.93 36.84
C PHE A 7 16.03 -26.76 36.88
N LEU A 8 15.66 -26.32 38.08
CA LEU A 8 14.69 -25.23 38.23
C LEU A 8 15.21 -23.88 37.64
N PRO A 9 16.46 -23.42 37.91
CA PRO A 9 16.95 -22.19 37.33
C PRO A 9 17.16 -22.27 35.81
N ILE A 10 17.45 -23.45 35.25
CA ILE A 10 17.59 -23.65 33.82
C ILE A 10 16.27 -23.52 33.11
N ILE A 11 15.19 -24.08 33.67
CA ILE A 11 13.83 -23.95 33.12
C ILE A 11 13.34 -22.51 33.18
N VAL A 12 13.60 -21.80 34.27
CA VAL A 12 13.23 -20.37 34.39
C VAL A 12 14.01 -19.51 33.39
N ALA A 13 15.30 -19.80 33.17
CA ALA A 13 16.10 -19.09 32.17
C ALA A 13 15.59 -19.36 30.73
N LEU A 14 15.19 -20.59 30.41
CA LEU A 14 14.67 -20.98 29.10
C LEU A 14 13.30 -20.34 28.84
N VAL A 15 12.41 -20.30 29.82
CA VAL A 15 11.12 -19.61 29.73
C VAL A 15 11.30 -18.12 29.59
N GLY A 16 12.28 -17.52 30.30
CA GLY A 16 12.60 -16.08 30.18
C GLY A 16 13.05 -15.68 28.78
N VAL A 17 13.79 -16.53 28.06
CA VAL A 17 14.24 -16.27 26.68
C VAL A 17 13.05 -16.26 25.70
N PHE A 18 12.02 -17.07 25.92
CA PHE A 18 10.82 -17.07 25.06
C PHE A 18 9.96 -15.80 25.18
N PHE A 19 10.02 -15.10 26.32
CA PHE A 19 9.26 -13.84 26.49
C PHE A 19 9.95 -12.62 25.84
N PHE A 20 11.25 -12.70 25.48
CA PHE A 20 11.95 -11.59 24.83
C PHE A 20 11.94 -11.67 23.31
N THR A 21 11.42 -12.74 22.70
CA THR A 21 11.09 -12.75 21.28
C THR A 21 9.75 -12.05 21.05
N GLN A 22 9.61 -10.82 21.54
CA GLN A 22 8.52 -9.96 21.08
C GLN A 22 8.80 -9.68 19.60
N CYS A 23 8.02 -10.28 18.71
CA CYS A 23 7.90 -9.83 17.33
C CYS A 23 7.75 -8.32 17.36
N LYS A 24 8.73 -7.59 16.84
CA LYS A 24 8.56 -6.15 16.60
C LYS A 24 7.35 -6.03 15.68
N LYS A 25 6.27 -5.47 16.21
CA LYS A 25 5.08 -5.20 15.43
C LYS A 25 5.50 -4.31 14.25
N ASP A 26 5.27 -4.77 13.04
CA ASP A 26 5.51 -3.95 11.85
C ASP A 26 4.49 -2.81 11.85
N HIS A 27 4.97 -1.59 12.07
CA HIS A 27 4.17 -0.37 12.06
C HIS A 27 4.07 0.24 10.67
N SER A 28 4.65 -0.39 9.66
CA SER A 28 4.61 0.13 8.30
C SER A 28 3.18 0.10 7.74
N CYS A 29 2.83 1.13 7.00
CA CYS A 29 1.56 1.28 6.32
C CYS A 29 1.78 1.00 4.85
N LYS A 30 1.48 -0.21 4.38
CA LYS A 30 1.75 -0.63 3.01
C LYS A 30 0.51 -0.49 2.14
N MET A 31 0.73 -0.05 0.92
CA MET A 31 -0.30 0.08 -0.09
C MET A 31 0.13 -0.65 -1.36
N ARG A 32 -0.79 -1.43 -1.93
CA ARG A 32 -0.63 -2.10 -3.22
C ARG A 32 -1.82 -1.75 -4.11
N LEU A 33 -1.54 -1.09 -5.21
CA LEU A 33 -2.53 -0.67 -6.18
C LEU A 33 -2.38 -1.49 -7.45
N THR A 34 -3.49 -1.88 -8.06
CA THR A 34 -3.49 -2.54 -9.38
C THR A 34 -4.42 -1.77 -10.31
N CYS A 35 -3.88 -1.38 -11.46
CA CYS A 35 -4.63 -0.66 -12.49
C CYS A 35 -5.21 -1.63 -13.51
N TYR A 36 -6.52 -1.52 -13.75
CA TYR A 36 -7.25 -2.27 -14.77
C TYR A 36 -7.98 -1.32 -15.69
N TYR A 37 -7.96 -1.64 -16.98
CA TYR A 37 -8.86 -1.02 -17.94
C TYR A 37 -10.29 -1.50 -17.68
N SER A 38 -11.23 -0.62 -17.86
CA SER A 38 -12.64 -0.91 -17.77
C SER A 38 -13.40 -0.20 -18.90
N SER A 39 -14.11 -0.95 -19.72
CA SER A 39 -14.92 -0.40 -20.81
C SER A 39 -16.22 0.25 -20.32
N ASN A 40 -16.75 -0.19 -19.18
CA ASN A 40 -18.00 0.25 -18.59
C ASN A 40 -17.85 1.02 -17.26
N GLY A 41 -16.62 1.13 -16.73
CA GLY A 41 -16.32 1.74 -15.43
C GLY A 41 -16.70 0.89 -14.20
N MET A 42 -17.15 -0.34 -14.39
CA MET A 42 -17.60 -1.23 -13.31
C MET A 42 -16.74 -2.50 -13.21
N ASP A 43 -16.40 -3.10 -14.34
CA ASP A 43 -15.70 -4.38 -14.40
C ASP A 43 -14.26 -4.18 -14.86
N ALA A 44 -13.36 -4.98 -14.32
CA ALA A 44 -11.96 -5.00 -14.72
C ALA A 44 -11.78 -5.90 -15.94
N ASP A 45 -11.44 -5.31 -17.09
CA ASP A 45 -11.28 -6.05 -18.35
C ASP A 45 -9.87 -6.56 -18.55
N SER A 46 -8.89 -5.68 -18.42
CA SER A 46 -7.47 -6.01 -18.61
C SER A 46 -6.55 -5.15 -17.76
N VAL A 47 -5.37 -5.66 -17.45
CA VAL A 47 -4.34 -4.93 -16.69
C VAL A 47 -3.80 -3.76 -17.52
N VAL A 48 -3.58 -2.61 -16.89
CA VAL A 48 -2.94 -1.44 -17.50
C VAL A 48 -1.50 -1.31 -16.98
N PRO A 49 -0.50 -1.80 -17.72
CA PRO A 49 0.90 -1.67 -17.34
C PRO A 49 1.38 -0.22 -17.54
N PHE A 50 2.35 0.17 -16.72
CA PHE A 50 3.03 1.47 -16.79
C PHE A 50 2.07 2.69 -16.72
N ALA A 51 0.96 2.55 -15.99
CA ALA A 51 0.11 3.68 -15.65
C ALA A 51 0.85 4.59 -14.65
N LEU A 52 0.72 5.90 -14.82
CA LEU A 52 1.34 6.88 -13.93
C LEU A 52 0.43 7.12 -12.73
N ILE A 53 0.96 6.87 -11.54
CA ILE A 53 0.26 7.03 -10.27
C ILE A 53 0.67 8.35 -9.63
N SER A 54 -0.33 9.12 -9.22
CA SER A 54 -0.15 10.35 -8.45
C SER A 54 -1.12 10.37 -7.29
N PHE A 55 -0.65 10.77 -6.12
CA PHE A 55 -1.51 10.99 -4.95
C PHE A 55 -0.95 12.05 -4.01
N ASP A 56 -1.88 12.70 -3.31
CA ASP A 56 -1.62 13.54 -2.15
C ASP A 56 -2.36 12.98 -0.94
N THR A 57 -1.85 13.15 0.26
CA THR A 57 -2.56 12.79 1.49
C THR A 57 -3.72 13.74 1.73
N VAL A 58 -4.92 13.19 1.88
CA VAL A 58 -6.13 13.98 2.14
C VAL A 58 -6.37 14.19 3.63
N LYS A 59 -6.06 13.18 4.46
CA LYS A 59 -6.17 13.24 5.92
C LYS A 59 -5.16 12.32 6.57
N TYR A 60 -4.55 12.84 7.60
CA TYR A 60 -3.72 12.09 8.53
C TYR A 60 -4.46 11.94 9.87
N ASN A 61 -4.60 10.70 10.35
CA ASN A 61 -5.26 10.40 11.62
C ASN A 61 -4.23 10.18 12.73
N SER A 62 -3.48 11.21 13.10
CA SER A 62 -2.61 11.13 14.28
C SER A 62 -3.24 11.68 15.56
N GLY A 63 -4.48 12.12 15.51
CA GLY A 63 -5.18 12.70 16.66
C GLY A 63 -4.67 14.07 17.11
N LEU A 64 -3.55 14.56 16.63
CA LEU A 64 -2.90 15.76 17.18
C LEU A 64 -2.36 16.79 16.17
N ALA A 65 -2.21 16.49 14.90
CA ALA A 65 -1.80 17.48 13.90
C ALA A 65 -2.11 17.02 12.47
N VAL A 66 -2.59 17.91 11.65
CA VAL A 66 -2.56 17.75 10.19
C VAL A 66 -1.13 18.10 9.77
N ASP A 67 -0.28 17.11 9.65
CA ASP A 67 1.04 17.30 9.07
C ASP A 67 0.91 17.28 7.54
N THR A 68 1.08 18.44 6.92
CA THR A 68 0.95 18.62 5.47
C THR A 68 2.15 18.11 4.67
N ASN A 69 3.18 17.56 5.32
CA ASN A 69 4.41 17.08 4.68
C ASN A 69 4.37 15.60 4.27
N ILE A 70 3.21 14.98 4.25
CA ILE A 70 3.08 13.55 4.05
C ILE A 70 3.01 13.23 2.56
N ALA A 71 3.98 12.47 2.13
CA ALA A 71 4.08 11.73 0.88
C ALA A 71 3.24 12.25 -0.30
N ARG A 72 3.78 13.19 -1.03
CA ARG A 72 3.31 13.51 -2.37
C ARG A 72 4.03 12.61 -3.37
N VAL A 73 3.29 11.82 -4.11
CA VAL A 73 3.81 11.03 -5.23
C VAL A 73 3.26 11.62 -6.52
N GLN A 74 4.13 11.90 -7.47
CA GLN A 74 3.77 12.43 -8.78
C GLN A 74 4.36 11.54 -9.88
N ASP A 75 3.48 11.09 -10.81
CA ASP A 75 3.84 10.39 -12.04
C ASP A 75 4.75 9.17 -11.87
N PHE A 76 4.47 8.36 -10.84
CA PHE A 76 5.21 7.13 -10.59
C PHE A 76 4.60 5.96 -11.38
N PRO A 77 5.35 5.28 -12.26
CA PRO A 77 4.79 4.24 -13.10
C PRO A 77 4.47 2.97 -12.31
N THR A 78 3.35 2.32 -12.65
CA THR A 78 3.13 0.92 -12.28
C THR A 78 4.12 0.01 -13.01
N ASN A 79 4.32 -1.19 -12.52
CA ASN A 79 5.14 -2.19 -13.19
C ASN A 79 4.44 -2.80 -14.43
N GLY A 80 5.09 -3.77 -15.09
CA GLY A 80 4.53 -4.46 -16.26
C GLY A 80 3.25 -5.27 -15.99
N LEU A 81 2.90 -5.50 -14.73
CA LEU A 81 1.66 -6.14 -14.28
C LEU A 81 0.60 -5.13 -13.81
N GLY A 82 0.83 -3.83 -14.05
CA GLY A 82 -0.07 -2.77 -13.62
C GLY A 82 -0.08 -2.52 -12.11
N VAL A 83 0.92 -3.02 -11.38
CA VAL A 83 0.98 -2.95 -9.92
C VAL A 83 1.92 -1.83 -9.49
N PHE A 84 1.49 -1.07 -8.50
CA PHE A 84 2.26 -0.05 -7.79
C PHE A 84 2.24 -0.36 -6.30
N GLU A 85 3.41 -0.38 -5.67
CA GLU A 85 3.55 -0.60 -4.23
C GLU A 85 4.22 0.61 -3.59
N TYR A 86 3.71 1.01 -2.43
CA TYR A 86 4.24 2.13 -1.68
C TYR A 86 4.10 1.88 -0.17
N THR A 87 5.08 2.37 0.59
CA THR A 87 5.07 2.29 2.04
C THR A 87 5.04 3.69 2.64
N LEU A 88 4.02 3.94 3.44
CA LEU A 88 3.87 5.17 4.23
C LEU A 88 4.40 4.93 5.64
N ASN A 89 4.92 5.97 6.26
CA ASN A 89 5.37 5.93 7.65
C ASN A 89 4.20 6.01 8.65
N TYR A 90 3.02 6.42 8.17
CA TYR A 90 1.85 6.69 9.00
C TYR A 90 0.57 6.27 8.29
N PRO A 91 -0.51 5.92 9.05
CA PRO A 91 -1.84 5.70 8.47
C PRO A 91 -2.33 6.95 7.77
N ALA A 92 -2.90 6.81 6.59
CA ALA A 92 -3.37 7.94 5.80
C ALA A 92 -4.58 7.58 4.94
N GLN A 93 -5.38 8.58 4.63
CA GLN A 93 -6.41 8.52 3.61
C GLN A 93 -5.93 9.28 2.37
N LEU A 94 -5.92 8.58 1.23
CA LEU A 94 -5.36 9.07 -0.02
C LEU A 94 -6.43 9.12 -1.10
N ILE A 95 -6.35 10.12 -1.97
CA ILE A 95 -6.99 10.09 -3.28
C ILE A 95 -5.89 9.81 -4.29
N VAL A 96 -5.98 8.65 -4.94
CA VAL A 96 -5.00 8.19 -5.91
C VAL A 96 -5.55 8.38 -7.31
N ASN A 97 -4.78 9.03 -8.16
CA ASN A 97 -5.08 9.22 -9.57
C ASN A 97 -4.12 8.35 -10.40
N ALA A 98 -4.67 7.65 -11.37
CA ALA A 98 -3.92 6.89 -12.36
C ALA A 98 -4.17 7.44 -13.75
N VAL A 99 -3.12 7.63 -14.52
CA VAL A 99 -3.18 8.13 -15.90
C VAL A 99 -2.30 7.27 -16.80
N LYS A 100 -2.82 6.91 -17.96
CA LYS A 100 -2.07 6.25 -19.03
C LYS A 100 -2.38 6.93 -20.34
N ILE A 101 -1.35 7.19 -21.13
CA ILE A 101 -1.50 7.70 -22.50
C ILE A 101 -0.85 6.67 -23.42
N ASP A 102 -1.63 6.11 -24.30
CA ASP A 102 -1.18 5.19 -25.35
C ASP A 102 -1.40 5.83 -26.73
N SER A 103 -0.52 5.51 -27.66
CA SER A 103 -0.69 5.89 -29.06
C SER A 103 -1.13 4.66 -29.84
N VAL A 104 -2.36 4.66 -30.33
CA VAL A 104 -2.91 3.60 -31.17
C VAL A 104 -3.26 4.21 -32.51
N ASP A 105 -2.68 3.67 -33.59
CA ASP A 105 -2.89 4.14 -34.95
C ASP A 105 -2.61 5.64 -35.18
N GLY A 106 -1.61 6.18 -34.44
CA GLY A 106 -1.25 7.60 -34.50
C GLY A 106 -2.18 8.55 -33.73
N LEU A 107 -3.20 8.01 -33.05
CA LEU A 107 -4.10 8.75 -32.16
C LEU A 107 -3.70 8.49 -30.70
N ALA A 108 -3.57 9.57 -29.95
CA ALA A 108 -3.34 9.47 -28.50
C ALA A 108 -4.66 9.12 -27.79
N LYS A 109 -4.66 7.98 -27.10
CA LYS A 109 -5.76 7.58 -26.21
C LYS A 109 -5.34 7.79 -24.77
N LYS A 110 -6.17 8.46 -24.01
CA LYS A 110 -5.93 8.72 -22.58
C LYS A 110 -6.88 7.87 -21.74
N TYR A 111 -6.31 7.20 -20.76
CA TYR A 111 -7.05 6.43 -19.77
C TYR A 111 -6.83 7.08 -18.41
N THR A 112 -7.89 7.24 -17.64
CA THR A 112 -7.83 7.83 -16.30
C THR A 112 -8.64 7.00 -15.31
N GLY A 113 -8.17 6.94 -14.09
CA GLY A 113 -8.88 6.30 -12.98
C GLY A 113 -8.54 7.00 -11.66
N THR A 114 -9.49 6.98 -10.74
CA THR A 114 -9.32 7.54 -9.40
C THR A 114 -9.83 6.56 -8.36
N ALA A 115 -9.11 6.42 -7.26
CA ALA A 115 -9.55 5.62 -6.14
C ALA A 115 -9.23 6.31 -4.82
N GLN A 116 -10.14 6.14 -3.84
CA GLN A 116 -9.88 6.50 -2.46
C GLN A 116 -9.32 5.30 -1.72
N VAL A 117 -8.19 5.49 -1.03
CA VAL A 117 -7.47 4.43 -0.34
C VAL A 117 -7.26 4.84 1.12
N GLN A 118 -7.67 3.96 2.04
CA GLN A 118 -7.37 4.07 3.46
C GLN A 118 -6.23 3.12 3.78
N VAL A 119 -5.07 3.64 4.17
CA VAL A 119 -3.91 2.83 4.54
C VAL A 119 -3.80 2.81 6.06
N ASN A 120 -3.72 1.61 6.62
CA ASN A 120 -3.66 1.37 8.06
C ASN A 120 -2.28 0.87 8.49
N GLU A 121 -1.96 1.10 9.77
CA GLU A 121 -0.71 0.64 10.38
C GLU A 121 -0.66 -0.89 10.50
N GLY A 122 0.47 -1.48 10.11
CA GLY A 122 0.72 -2.92 10.23
C GLY A 122 -0.03 -3.78 9.20
N GLU A 123 -0.66 -3.16 8.21
CA GLU A 123 -1.43 -3.84 7.19
C GLU A 123 -0.94 -3.48 5.78
N THR A 124 -1.21 -4.37 4.83
CA THR A 124 -1.09 -4.07 3.41
C THR A 124 -2.48 -3.82 2.84
N THR A 125 -2.77 -2.58 2.48
CA THR A 125 -4.02 -2.21 1.84
C THR A 125 -3.92 -2.47 0.35
N GLU A 126 -4.75 -3.36 -0.18
CA GLU A 126 -4.85 -3.63 -1.61
C GLU A 126 -6.06 -2.90 -2.21
N LYS A 127 -5.86 -2.24 -3.35
CA LYS A 127 -6.93 -1.53 -4.05
C LYS A 127 -6.78 -1.65 -5.57
N THR A 128 -7.90 -1.89 -6.23
CA THR A 128 -8.00 -1.84 -7.69
C THR A 128 -8.41 -0.43 -8.14
N ILE A 129 -7.74 0.08 -9.16
CA ILE A 129 -8.09 1.32 -9.85
C ILE A 129 -8.64 0.95 -11.22
N LEU A 130 -9.90 1.24 -11.46
CA LEU A 130 -10.52 1.08 -12.76
C LEU A 130 -10.25 2.32 -13.60
N MET A 131 -9.64 2.13 -14.75
CA MET A 131 -9.28 3.20 -15.70
C MET A 131 -10.19 3.14 -16.90
N VAL A 132 -10.79 4.25 -17.23
CA VAL A 132 -11.67 4.41 -18.41
C VAL A 132 -11.00 5.30 -19.44
N GLU A 133 -11.32 5.08 -20.72
CA GLU A 133 -10.89 5.96 -21.80
C GLU A 133 -11.58 7.32 -21.66
N THR A 134 -10.77 8.37 -21.68
CA THR A 134 -11.24 9.77 -21.63
C THR A 134 -10.76 10.48 -22.89
N ASN A 135 -11.68 11.04 -23.62
CA ASN A 135 -11.41 11.87 -24.82
C ASN A 135 -10.88 13.24 -24.42
#